data_e725b54ef6cf46db570e259d764303c2
#
_entry.id   e725b54ef6cf46db570e259d764303c2
#
_cell.length_a   1.000
_cell.length_b   1.000
_cell.length_c   1.000
_cell.angle_alpha   90.00
_cell.angle_beta   90.00
_cell.angle_gamma   90.00
#
_symmetry.space_group_name_H-M   'P 1'
#
loop_
_entity.id
_entity.type
_entity.pdbx_description
1 polymer ?
#
loop_
_entity_poly.entity_id
_entity_poly.type
_entity_poly.pdbx_seq_one_letter_code
_entity_poly.pdbx_strand_id
1 'polypeptide(L)'
;MRGGRRHIDTLHRGWFSFGVNPHLVSASDLALQESFLLGTLPPSAFDHRAHVVLAYAFLAQSGVDAAFGRLRAGLHDYLRAQQIDAAKYHETLTRAWLLAVWHFMQRTPQTSSAGDFIARHPLLLDSGIMLTHYSSQRLFSSEARRRFVEPDLEPIPQQ
;
A
#
# COMPACT_ATOMS: atom_id res chain seq x y z
N MET A 1 23.69 -32.19 -54.08
CA MET A 1 23.29 -30.76 -54.06
C MET A 1 21.84 -30.65 -53.75
N ARG A 2 21.51 -30.26 -52.56
CA ARG A 2 20.28 -29.50 -52.16
C ARG A 2 20.37 -29.20 -50.70
N GLY A 3 20.64 -27.94 -50.37
CA GLY A 3 20.71 -27.40 -49.03
C GLY A 3 19.34 -27.33 -48.36
N GLY A 4 19.19 -27.99 -47.26
CA GLY A 4 18.05 -27.83 -46.37
C GLY A 4 18.30 -26.68 -45.40
N ARG A 5 17.57 -25.56 -45.58
CA ARG A 5 17.54 -24.47 -44.62
C ARG A 5 16.74 -24.97 -43.41
N ARG A 6 17.40 -25.07 -42.28
CA ARG A 6 16.72 -25.27 -41.01
C ARG A 6 16.13 -23.93 -40.58
N HIS A 7 14.82 -23.90 -40.51
CA HIS A 7 14.03 -22.84 -39.95
C HIS A 7 14.28 -22.89 -38.44
N ILE A 8 14.91 -21.83 -37.92
CA ILE A 8 15.08 -21.69 -36.50
C ILE A 8 13.80 -21.04 -35.99
N ASP A 9 12.89 -21.85 -35.43
CA ASP A 9 11.76 -21.38 -34.69
C ASP A 9 12.26 -20.57 -33.49
N THR A 10 12.11 -19.27 -33.59
CA THR A 10 12.32 -18.33 -32.51
C THR A 10 11.22 -18.56 -31.48
N LEU A 11 11.50 -19.37 -30.48
CA LEU A 11 10.68 -19.49 -29.29
C LEU A 11 10.58 -18.10 -28.66
N HIS A 12 9.45 -17.45 -28.86
CA HIS A 12 9.01 -16.33 -28.07
C HIS A 12 8.83 -16.83 -26.63
N ARG A 13 9.90 -16.80 -25.87
CA ARG A 13 9.80 -16.89 -24.42
C ARG A 13 9.06 -15.63 -23.96
N GLY A 14 7.77 -15.81 -23.65
CA GLY A 14 7.02 -14.84 -22.92
C GLY A 14 7.76 -14.54 -21.60
N TRP A 15 8.42 -13.42 -21.56
CA TRP A 15 8.91 -12.85 -20.33
C TRP A 15 7.68 -12.45 -19.54
N PHE A 16 7.27 -13.32 -18.63
CA PHE A 16 6.45 -12.88 -17.52
C PHE A 16 7.31 -11.87 -16.78
N SER A 17 7.13 -10.61 -17.12
CA SER A 17 7.62 -9.50 -16.32
C SER A 17 6.93 -9.63 -14.97
N PHE A 18 7.57 -10.24 -14.02
CA PHE A 18 7.27 -9.99 -12.61
C PHE A 18 7.49 -8.50 -12.46
N GLY A 19 6.39 -7.75 -12.40
CA GLY A 19 6.42 -6.32 -12.42
C GLY A 19 7.33 -5.80 -11.32
N VAL A 20 8.53 -5.40 -11.70
CA VAL A 20 9.40 -4.64 -10.81
C VAL A 20 8.63 -3.36 -10.55
N ASN A 21 8.23 -3.15 -9.30
CA ASN A 21 7.59 -1.91 -8.89
C ASN A 21 8.60 -0.78 -9.17
N PRO A 22 8.30 0.16 -10.09
CA PRO A 22 9.26 1.17 -10.51
C PRO A 22 9.48 2.25 -9.45
N HIS A 23 8.72 2.23 -8.37
CA HIS A 23 8.74 3.27 -7.35
C HIS A 23 9.93 3.09 -6.39
N LEU A 24 10.65 4.19 -6.13
CA LEU A 24 11.80 4.20 -5.24
C LEU A 24 11.38 4.63 -3.83
N VAL A 25 12.09 4.13 -2.84
CA VAL A 25 11.92 4.50 -1.44
C VAL A 25 13.12 5.36 -1.04
N SER A 26 12.86 6.59 -0.61
CA SER A 26 13.92 7.52 -0.21
C SER A 26 14.48 7.19 1.17
N ALA A 27 15.63 7.78 1.52
CA ALA A 27 16.22 7.65 2.85
C ALA A 27 15.25 8.12 3.95
N SER A 28 14.49 9.19 3.71
CA SER A 28 13.49 9.69 4.67
C SER A 28 12.29 8.76 4.80
N ASP A 29 11.84 8.13 3.71
CA ASP A 29 10.77 7.12 3.76
C ASP A 29 11.21 5.91 4.59
N LEU A 30 12.46 5.44 4.37
CA LEU A 30 13.04 4.33 5.13
C LEU A 30 13.21 4.68 6.60
N ALA A 31 13.64 5.90 6.94
CA ALA A 31 13.77 6.35 8.32
C ALA A 31 12.42 6.37 9.06
N LEU A 32 11.36 6.83 8.38
CA LEU A 32 10.00 6.78 8.94
C LEU A 32 9.56 5.32 9.15
N GLN A 33 9.76 4.47 8.15
CA GLN A 33 9.41 3.05 8.22
C GLN A 33 10.17 2.33 9.36
N GLU A 34 11.45 2.61 9.51
CA GLU A 34 12.27 2.03 10.58
C GLU A 34 11.79 2.48 11.97
N SER A 35 11.57 3.78 12.18
CA SER A 35 11.08 4.29 13.46
C SER A 35 9.69 3.76 13.80
N PHE A 36 8.83 3.55 12.81
CA PHE A 36 7.54 2.89 12.98
C PHE A 36 7.72 1.43 13.41
N LEU A 37 8.55 0.65 12.70
CA LEU A 37 8.78 -0.77 13.00
C LEU A 37 9.46 -0.99 14.35
N LEU A 38 10.32 -0.06 14.78
CA LEU A 38 10.95 -0.07 16.10
C LEU A 38 10.02 0.43 17.21
N GLY A 39 8.85 0.95 16.87
CA GLY A 39 7.92 1.53 17.83
C GLY A 39 8.41 2.84 18.45
N THR A 40 9.37 3.52 17.84
CA THR A 40 9.96 4.78 18.35
C THR A 40 9.38 6.03 17.71
N LEU A 41 8.56 5.89 16.65
CA LEU A 41 7.88 7.01 16.02
C LEU A 41 6.91 7.63 17.02
N PRO A 42 7.02 8.95 17.36
CA PRO A 42 6.09 9.58 18.28
C PRO A 42 4.65 9.55 17.75
N PRO A 43 3.62 9.30 18.58
CA PRO A 43 2.23 9.33 18.13
C PRO A 43 1.83 10.65 17.46
N SER A 44 2.40 11.77 17.85
CA SER A 44 2.18 13.08 17.24
C SER A 44 2.70 13.19 15.80
N ALA A 45 3.66 12.35 15.42
CA ALA A 45 4.21 12.26 14.07
C ALA A 45 3.52 11.16 13.22
N PHE A 46 2.65 10.37 13.84
CA PHE A 46 1.94 9.27 13.18
C PHE A 46 0.54 9.72 12.73
N ASP A 47 0.52 10.71 11.84
CA ASP A 47 -0.68 11.25 11.21
C ASP A 47 -1.11 10.47 9.95
N HIS A 48 -2.16 10.94 9.28
CA HIS A 48 -2.65 10.31 8.05
C HIS A 48 -1.59 10.30 6.94
N ARG A 49 -0.80 11.36 6.81
CA ARG A 49 0.30 11.41 5.83
C ARG A 49 1.32 10.31 6.10
N ALA A 50 1.70 10.09 7.35
CA ALA A 50 2.62 9.02 7.72
C ALA A 50 2.07 7.64 7.35
N HIS A 51 0.77 7.40 7.53
CA HIS A 51 0.12 6.16 7.07
C HIS A 51 0.25 5.97 5.55
N VAL A 52 0.05 7.01 4.76
CA VAL A 52 0.21 6.95 3.29
C VAL A 52 1.65 6.67 2.91
N VAL A 53 2.62 7.34 3.56
CA VAL A 53 4.06 7.09 3.34
C VAL A 53 4.42 5.64 3.66
N LEU A 54 3.94 5.09 4.78
CA LEU A 54 4.20 3.70 5.14
C LEU A 54 3.57 2.71 4.13
N ALA A 55 2.33 2.95 3.71
CA ALA A 55 1.68 2.13 2.69
C ALA A 55 2.50 2.13 1.39
N TYR A 56 2.91 3.30 0.92
CA TYR A 56 3.78 3.44 -0.25
C TYR A 56 5.10 2.68 -0.08
N ALA A 57 5.81 2.88 1.04
CA ALA A 57 7.11 2.26 1.27
C ALA A 57 7.02 0.72 1.31
N PHE A 58 6.02 0.15 1.98
CA PHE A 58 5.82 -1.30 1.99
C PHE A 58 5.44 -1.84 0.60
N LEU A 59 4.58 -1.14 -0.12
CA LEU A 59 4.17 -1.52 -1.48
C LEU A 59 5.32 -1.43 -2.48
N ALA A 60 6.17 -0.40 -2.37
CA ALA A 60 7.35 -0.26 -3.24
C ALA A 60 8.38 -1.38 -3.04
N GLN A 61 8.40 -2.00 -1.86
CA GLN A 61 9.34 -3.07 -1.50
C GLN A 61 8.77 -4.48 -1.73
N SER A 62 7.45 -4.63 -1.92
CA SER A 62 6.82 -5.94 -1.98
C SER A 62 5.46 -5.89 -2.72
N GLY A 63 4.87 -7.05 -2.98
CA GLY A 63 3.51 -7.13 -3.51
C GLY A 63 2.45 -6.78 -2.46
N VAL A 64 1.21 -6.55 -2.90
CA VAL A 64 0.09 -6.07 -2.06
C VAL A 64 -0.13 -6.90 -0.82
N ASP A 65 -0.19 -8.23 -0.95
CA ASP A 65 -0.47 -9.11 0.21
C ASP A 65 0.67 -9.09 1.24
N ALA A 66 1.93 -9.11 0.77
CA ALA A 66 3.08 -9.01 1.65
C ALA A 66 3.17 -7.63 2.33
N ALA A 67 2.92 -6.57 1.57
CA ALA A 67 2.86 -5.20 2.12
C ALA A 67 1.78 -5.07 3.19
N PHE A 68 0.58 -5.61 2.92
CA PHE A 68 -0.51 -5.61 3.89
C PHE A 68 -0.15 -6.38 5.16
N GLY A 69 0.41 -7.57 5.03
CA GLY A 69 0.83 -8.38 6.17
C GLY A 69 1.86 -7.67 7.06
N ARG A 70 2.86 -7.03 6.44
CA ARG A 70 3.90 -6.27 7.15
C ARG A 70 3.34 -5.01 7.82
N LEU A 71 2.50 -4.25 7.12
CA LEU A 71 1.86 -3.05 7.67
C LEU A 71 0.95 -3.41 8.84
N ARG A 72 0.13 -4.45 8.69
CA ARG A 72 -0.78 -4.95 9.72
C ARG A 72 -0.01 -5.35 10.99
N ALA A 73 1.00 -6.20 10.85
CA ALA A 73 1.83 -6.62 11.97
C ALA A 73 2.53 -5.43 12.64
N GLY A 74 3.11 -4.54 11.84
CA GLY A 74 3.76 -3.32 12.33
C GLY A 74 2.81 -2.41 13.10
N LEU A 75 1.56 -2.25 12.65
CA LEU A 75 0.55 -1.45 13.37
C LEU A 75 0.22 -2.05 14.73
N HIS A 76 0.04 -3.36 14.84
CA HIS A 76 -0.20 -4.01 16.12
C HIS A 76 1.00 -3.87 17.08
N ASP A 77 2.21 -4.04 16.58
CA ASP A 77 3.43 -3.89 17.37
C ASP A 77 3.64 -2.44 17.80
N TYR A 78 3.38 -1.48 16.90
CA TYR A 78 3.45 -0.07 17.20
C TYR A 78 2.47 0.36 18.31
N LEU A 79 1.20 -0.04 18.21
CA LEU A 79 0.21 0.26 19.23
C LEU A 79 0.65 -0.29 20.60
N ARG A 80 1.20 -1.50 20.62
CA ARG A 80 1.72 -2.13 21.85
C ARG A 80 2.91 -1.37 22.41
N ALA A 81 3.88 -1.01 21.56
CA ALA A 81 5.08 -0.28 21.97
C ALA A 81 4.75 1.11 22.53
N GLN A 82 3.75 1.79 21.95
CA GLN A 82 3.28 3.09 22.39
C GLN A 82 2.25 3.04 23.51
N GLN A 83 1.90 1.84 24.00
CA GLN A 83 0.87 1.64 25.02
C GLN A 83 -0.50 2.24 24.65
N ILE A 84 -0.82 2.20 23.35
CA ILE A 84 -2.10 2.65 22.80
C ILE A 84 -3.06 1.45 22.76
N ASP A 85 -4.33 1.70 23.07
CA ASP A 85 -5.37 0.67 23.03
C ASP A 85 -5.42 -0.01 21.64
N ALA A 86 -5.32 -1.34 21.66
CA ALA A 86 -5.41 -2.16 20.45
C ALA A 86 -6.72 -1.96 19.66
N ALA A 87 -7.78 -1.50 20.31
CA ALA A 87 -9.04 -1.15 19.68
C ALA A 87 -8.93 0.05 18.70
N LYS A 88 -7.82 0.79 18.72
CA LYS A 88 -7.54 1.83 17.72
C LYS A 88 -7.23 1.24 16.34
N TYR A 89 -6.78 -0.01 16.26
CA TYR A 89 -6.57 -0.67 14.99
C TYR A 89 -7.89 -0.87 14.22
N HIS A 90 -7.83 -0.72 12.91
CA HIS A 90 -8.99 -0.85 12.03
C HIS A 90 -8.61 -1.63 10.76
N GLU A 91 -8.99 -2.90 10.69
CA GLU A 91 -8.62 -3.81 9.60
C GLU A 91 -9.05 -3.30 8.23
N THR A 92 -10.32 -2.89 8.09
CA THR A 92 -10.84 -2.41 6.80
C THR A 92 -10.15 -1.14 6.34
N LEU A 93 -9.98 -0.13 7.21
CA LEU A 93 -9.29 1.11 6.84
C LEU A 93 -7.84 0.86 6.44
N THR A 94 -7.14 0.02 7.18
CA THR A 94 -5.74 -0.32 6.87
C THR A 94 -5.62 -0.92 5.48
N ARG A 95 -6.46 -1.91 5.15
CA ARG A 95 -6.44 -2.56 3.84
C ARG A 95 -6.94 -1.64 2.73
N ALA A 96 -8.03 -0.90 2.97
CA ALA A 96 -8.61 0.01 1.99
C ALA A 96 -7.63 1.10 1.56
N TRP A 97 -6.91 1.71 2.50
CA TRP A 97 -5.89 2.71 2.20
C TRP A 97 -4.69 2.11 1.45
N LEU A 98 -4.25 0.91 1.82
CA LEU A 98 -3.19 0.23 1.08
C LEU A 98 -3.60 -0.01 -0.38
N LEU A 99 -4.82 -0.48 -0.62
CA LEU A 99 -5.36 -0.71 -1.96
C LEU A 99 -5.49 0.60 -2.75
N ALA A 100 -5.93 1.68 -2.12
CA ALA A 100 -6.00 3.00 -2.75
C ALA A 100 -4.61 3.49 -3.18
N VAL A 101 -3.62 3.41 -2.30
CA VAL A 101 -2.23 3.77 -2.64
C VAL A 101 -1.71 2.91 -3.79
N TRP A 102 -1.93 1.60 -3.74
CA TRP A 102 -1.54 0.67 -4.80
C TRP A 102 -2.16 1.03 -6.15
N HIS A 103 -3.45 1.34 -6.17
CA HIS A 103 -4.16 1.76 -7.39
C HIS A 103 -3.48 2.95 -8.07
N PHE A 104 -3.12 3.98 -7.31
CA PHE A 104 -2.40 5.14 -7.84
C PHE A 104 -0.97 4.81 -8.24
N MET A 105 -0.26 3.98 -7.48
CA MET A 105 1.10 3.57 -7.82
C MET A 105 1.16 2.88 -9.18
N GLN A 106 0.22 1.99 -9.50
CA GLN A 106 0.19 1.28 -10.78
C GLN A 106 -0.05 2.18 -11.99
N ARG A 107 -0.60 3.38 -11.78
CA ARG A 107 -0.91 4.35 -12.83
C ARG A 107 0.06 5.52 -12.88
N THR A 108 1.02 5.53 -11.99
CA THR A 108 2.00 6.61 -11.87
C THR A 108 3.35 6.14 -12.42
N PRO A 109 4.00 6.91 -13.30
CA PRO A 109 5.40 6.66 -13.64
C PRO A 109 6.28 6.62 -12.41
N GLN A 110 7.48 6.08 -12.55
CA GLN A 110 8.45 5.99 -11.46
C GLN A 110 8.51 7.28 -10.63
N THR A 111 8.39 7.13 -9.32
CA THR A 111 8.56 8.20 -8.33
C THR A 111 9.84 7.97 -7.52
N SER A 112 10.46 9.05 -7.07
CA SER A 112 11.72 9.00 -6.32
C SER A 112 11.53 8.81 -4.82
N SER A 113 10.32 9.01 -4.33
CA SER A 113 9.96 8.94 -2.90
C SER A 113 8.45 8.92 -2.70
N ALA A 114 8.01 8.61 -1.49
CA ALA A 114 6.62 8.79 -1.08
C ALA A 114 6.17 10.27 -1.19
N GLY A 115 7.07 11.20 -0.89
CA GLY A 115 6.79 12.64 -1.02
C GLY A 115 6.53 13.06 -2.47
N ASP A 116 7.34 12.58 -3.43
CA ASP A 116 7.14 12.80 -4.87
C ASP A 116 5.81 12.19 -5.31
N PHE A 117 5.51 10.97 -4.89
CA PHE A 117 4.25 10.28 -5.17
C PHE A 117 3.03 11.05 -4.65
N ILE A 118 3.04 11.46 -3.38
CA ILE A 118 1.95 12.21 -2.75
C ILE A 118 1.76 13.57 -3.41
N ALA A 119 2.85 14.25 -3.81
CA ALA A 119 2.77 15.53 -4.51
C ALA A 119 2.00 15.42 -5.85
N ARG A 120 2.11 14.27 -6.51
CA ARG A 120 1.34 13.97 -7.74
C ARG A 120 -0.10 13.54 -7.46
N HIS A 121 -0.38 13.09 -6.24
CA HIS A 121 -1.70 12.57 -5.83
C HIS A 121 -2.14 13.17 -4.48
N PRO A 122 -2.36 14.50 -4.41
CA PRO A 122 -2.71 15.16 -3.14
C PRO A 122 -4.03 14.66 -2.55
N LEU A 123 -4.91 14.07 -3.37
CA LEU A 123 -6.15 13.45 -2.93
C LEU A 123 -5.94 12.36 -1.87
N LEU A 124 -4.79 11.68 -1.89
CA LEU A 124 -4.46 10.66 -0.90
C LEU A 124 -4.29 11.22 0.52
N LEU A 125 -4.14 12.54 0.67
CA LEU A 125 -4.09 13.19 1.97
C LEU A 125 -5.47 13.53 2.55
N ASP A 126 -6.54 13.36 1.77
CA ASP A 126 -7.90 13.50 2.27
C ASP A 126 -8.35 12.21 2.95
N SER A 127 -8.28 12.18 4.29
CA SER A 127 -8.69 11.01 5.07
C SER A 127 -10.18 10.67 4.94
N GLY A 128 -11.01 11.63 4.51
CA GLY A 128 -12.45 11.45 4.30
C GLY A 128 -12.81 10.71 3.02
N ILE A 129 -11.87 10.50 2.11
CA ILE A 129 -12.15 9.90 0.79
C ILE A 129 -12.72 8.47 0.90
N MET A 130 -12.41 7.74 1.96
CA MET A 130 -12.97 6.40 2.17
C MET A 130 -14.48 6.40 2.35
N LEU A 131 -15.08 7.51 2.74
CA LEU A 131 -16.54 7.67 2.83
C LEU A 131 -17.22 7.81 1.46
N THR A 132 -16.48 7.93 0.36
CA THR A 132 -17.03 7.75 -0.99
C THR A 132 -17.20 6.28 -1.35
N HIS A 133 -16.44 5.40 -0.73
CA HIS A 133 -16.46 3.96 -0.95
C HIS A 133 -17.34 3.22 0.06
N TYR A 134 -17.38 3.72 1.28
CA TYR A 134 -18.10 3.09 2.38
C TYR A 134 -19.11 4.07 2.99
N SER A 135 -20.31 3.58 3.31
CA SER A 135 -21.17 4.29 4.25
C SER A 135 -20.53 4.34 5.64
N SER A 136 -20.81 5.40 6.39
CA SER A 136 -20.33 5.52 7.77
C SER A 136 -20.76 4.33 8.63
N GLN A 137 -22.01 3.86 8.46
CA GLN A 137 -22.54 2.73 9.19
C GLN A 137 -21.71 1.47 8.94
N ARG A 138 -21.32 1.21 7.68
CA ARG A 138 -20.52 0.02 7.33
C ARG A 138 -19.07 0.18 7.78
N LEU A 139 -18.44 1.30 7.48
CA LEU A 139 -17.03 1.53 7.76
C LEU A 139 -16.73 1.48 9.26
N PHE A 140 -17.58 2.12 10.06
CA PHE A 140 -17.37 2.21 11.51
C PHE A 140 -18.06 1.10 12.31
N SER A 141 -18.54 0.06 11.64
CA SER A 141 -19.06 -1.13 12.30
C SER A 141 -17.94 -1.88 13.07
N SER A 142 -18.33 -2.62 14.11
CA SER A 142 -17.41 -3.50 14.82
C SER A 142 -16.86 -4.62 13.94
N GLU A 143 -17.63 -5.04 12.94
CA GLU A 143 -17.20 -6.03 11.94
C GLU A 143 -16.06 -5.47 11.07
N ALA A 144 -16.22 -4.28 10.48
CA ALA A 144 -15.21 -3.64 9.64
C ALA A 144 -13.91 -3.37 10.40
N ARG A 145 -13.98 -3.15 11.70
CA ARG A 145 -12.80 -2.95 12.54
C ARG A 145 -12.01 -4.24 12.73
N ARG A 146 -12.68 -5.39 12.82
CA ARG A 146 -12.04 -6.69 13.10
C ARG A 146 -11.62 -7.46 11.85
N ARG A 147 -12.34 -7.28 10.75
CA ARG A 147 -12.04 -7.93 9.48
C ARG A 147 -12.30 -7.00 8.31
N PHE A 148 -11.67 -7.28 7.17
CA PHE A 148 -11.97 -6.54 5.95
C PHE A 148 -13.41 -6.78 5.52
N VAL A 149 -14.13 -5.70 5.22
CA VAL A 149 -15.45 -5.72 4.60
C VAL A 149 -15.39 -4.99 3.28
N GLU A 150 -16.11 -5.49 2.30
CA GLU A 150 -16.19 -4.84 0.99
C GLU A 150 -16.95 -3.51 1.06
N PRO A 151 -16.58 -2.51 0.23
CA PRO A 151 -17.30 -1.26 0.10
C PRO A 151 -18.77 -1.50 -0.26
N ASP A 152 -19.67 -0.70 0.31
CA ASP A 152 -21.10 -0.72 0.03
C ASP A 152 -21.58 0.45 -0.85
N LEU A 153 -20.69 1.37 -1.19
CA LEU A 153 -20.91 2.47 -2.14
C LEU A 153 -20.08 2.24 -3.40
N GLU A 154 -19.11 3.07 -3.66
CA GLU A 154 -18.22 2.90 -4.82
C GLU A 154 -17.12 1.87 -4.55
N PRO A 155 -16.85 0.92 -5.47
CA PRO A 155 -15.77 -0.02 -5.27
C PRO A 155 -14.40 0.68 -5.21
N ILE A 156 -13.49 0.16 -4.38
CA ILE A 156 -12.08 0.57 -4.44
C ILE A 156 -11.46 -0.16 -5.63
N PRO A 157 -10.88 0.55 -6.60
CA PRO A 157 -10.25 -0.09 -7.74
C PRO A 157 -9.09 -0.99 -7.29
N GLN A 158 -9.11 -2.26 -7.75
CA GLN A 158 -8.11 -3.27 -7.36
C GLN A 158 -7.15 -3.62 -8.51
N GLN A 159 -7.29 -2.97 -9.67
CA GLN A 159 -6.45 -3.20 -10.85
C GLN A 159 -5.72 -1.94 -11.28
#